data_3aa798d3048b4c8091d11280b00cd8ee
#
_entry.id   3aa798d3048b4c8091d11280b00cd8ee
#
_cell.length_a   1.000
_cell.length_b   1.000
_cell.length_c   1.000
_cell.angle_alpha   90.00
_cell.angle_beta   90.00
_cell.angle_gamma   90.00
#
_symmetry.space_group_name_H-M   'P 1'
#
loop_
_entity.id
_entity.type
_entity.pdbx_description
1 polymer ?
#
loop_
_entity_poly.entity_id
_entity_poly.type
_entity_poly.pdbx_seq_one_letter_code
_entity_poly.pdbx_strand_id
1 'polypeptide(L)'
;MHSGKDDKGGFPGFGRGGSSAGGAPSMGGAGTPGFGAPGLGSGAPSGFGASMEAGFAPKAAGGGHVVDVTVETFRDEVVERSKRTLVLVDLWAAWCGPCKTLGPTLEKVAADLGGKVVVAKVDVDANPEIA
;
A
#
# COMPACT_ATOMS: atom_id res chain seq x y z
N MET A 1 21.30 -44.86 -25.14
CA MET A 1 20.46 -45.37 -24.03
C MET A 1 20.72 -44.55 -22.79
N HIS A 2 19.87 -43.55 -22.54
CA HIS A 2 19.90 -42.76 -21.31
C HIS A 2 18.47 -42.76 -20.76
N SER A 3 18.30 -43.50 -19.67
CA SER A 3 17.04 -43.62 -18.97
C SER A 3 16.80 -42.33 -18.13
N GLY A 4 15.70 -41.64 -18.44
CA GLY A 4 15.17 -40.56 -17.62
C GLY A 4 14.57 -41.13 -16.32
N LYS A 5 14.90 -40.52 -15.21
CA LYS A 5 14.21 -40.69 -13.92
C LYS A 5 13.31 -39.50 -13.72
N ASP A 6 12.02 -39.76 -13.73
CA ASP A 6 10.96 -38.84 -13.38
C ASP A 6 10.90 -38.74 -11.86
N ASP A 7 11.37 -37.64 -11.31
CA ASP A 7 11.17 -37.28 -9.89
C ASP A 7 9.81 -36.61 -9.72
N LYS A 8 8.83 -37.41 -9.31
CA LYS A 8 7.54 -36.93 -8.83
C LYS A 8 7.71 -36.46 -7.39
N GLY A 9 8.05 -35.18 -7.17
CA GLY A 9 8.00 -34.52 -5.87
C GLY A 9 6.55 -34.21 -5.49
N GLY A 10 5.95 -35.03 -4.64
CA GLY A 10 4.63 -34.84 -4.10
C GLY A 10 4.63 -33.70 -3.06
N PHE A 11 3.71 -32.77 -3.22
CA PHE A 11 3.42 -31.75 -2.23
C PHE A 11 2.67 -32.36 -1.03
N PRO A 12 3.08 -32.12 0.21
CA PRO A 12 2.31 -32.55 1.38
C PRO A 12 1.04 -31.69 1.50
N GLY A 13 -0.09 -32.40 1.63
CA GLY A 13 -1.41 -31.80 1.77
C GLY A 13 -1.54 -30.97 3.04
N PHE A 14 -2.13 -29.77 2.89
CA PHE A 14 -2.57 -28.96 4.02
C PHE A 14 -3.82 -29.58 4.63
N GLY A 15 -3.66 -30.05 5.85
CA GLY A 15 -4.72 -30.59 6.67
C GLY A 15 -5.77 -29.54 7.04
N ARG A 16 -7.02 -29.90 6.82
CA ARG A 16 -8.19 -29.24 7.38
C ARG A 16 -8.27 -29.57 8.88
N GLY A 17 -8.36 -28.56 9.70
CA GLY A 17 -8.80 -28.61 11.09
C GLY A 17 -9.18 -27.21 11.48
N GLY A 18 -10.31 -26.92 11.98
CA GLY A 18 -11.25 -27.48 12.88
C GLY A 18 -11.98 -26.32 13.50
N SER A 19 -13.29 -26.29 13.41
CA SER A 19 -14.20 -25.32 14.01
C SER A 19 -14.00 -25.21 15.52
N SER A 20 -14.05 -23.99 16.06
CA SER A 20 -14.49 -23.76 17.44
C SER A 20 -15.27 -22.46 17.52
N ALA A 21 -16.54 -22.64 17.74
CA ALA A 21 -17.49 -21.63 18.17
C ALA A 21 -17.26 -21.30 19.66
N GLY A 22 -17.53 -20.07 20.05
CA GLY A 22 -17.63 -19.61 21.43
C GLY A 22 -17.36 -18.11 21.44
N GLY A 23 -18.34 -17.31 21.62
CA GLY A 23 -19.10 -17.00 22.76
C GLY A 23 -19.04 -15.51 22.92
N ALA A 24 -20.11 -14.79 22.61
CA ALA A 24 -20.29 -13.39 23.03
C ALA A 24 -20.62 -13.34 24.53
N PRO A 25 -20.27 -12.28 25.23
CA PRO A 25 -21.16 -11.68 26.21
C PRO A 25 -21.51 -10.23 25.86
N SER A 26 -22.79 -10.02 25.80
CA SER A 26 -23.54 -8.79 25.99
C SER A 26 -23.32 -8.27 27.42
N MET A 27 -23.29 -6.95 27.55
CA MET A 27 -23.79 -6.10 28.64
C MET A 27 -23.10 -4.75 28.50
N GLY A 28 -23.76 -3.61 28.27
CA GLY A 28 -24.78 -3.02 29.12
C GLY A 28 -24.13 -1.87 29.83
N GLY A 29 -24.50 -0.64 29.53
CA GLY A 29 -24.01 0.53 30.27
C GLY A 29 -24.45 1.81 29.63
N ALA A 30 -25.67 2.26 30.01
CA ALA A 30 -26.21 3.59 29.78
C ALA A 30 -25.40 4.65 30.53
N GLY A 31 -25.29 5.86 29.96
CA GLY A 31 -24.77 7.04 30.67
C GLY A 31 -24.70 8.26 29.75
N THR A 32 -25.81 8.94 29.57
CA THR A 32 -25.89 10.39 29.40
C THR A 32 -26.20 10.99 30.78
N PRO A 33 -25.97 12.25 31.09
CA PRO A 33 -26.04 13.48 30.31
C PRO A 33 -24.98 14.54 30.67
N GLY A 34 -24.92 15.65 29.95
CA GLY A 34 -24.20 16.84 30.38
C GLY A 34 -24.03 17.90 29.29
N PHE A 35 -24.99 18.69 29.11
CA PHE A 35 -25.10 20.13 28.89
C PHE A 35 -23.79 20.92 28.87
N GLY A 36 -23.64 21.80 27.88
CA GLY A 36 -22.67 22.87 27.88
C GLY A 36 -22.43 23.52 26.52
N ALA A 37 -23.30 24.40 26.10
CA ALA A 37 -22.98 25.53 25.24
C ALA A 37 -23.22 26.80 26.12
N PRO A 38 -22.72 28.00 25.82
CA PRO A 38 -22.31 28.58 24.56
C PRO A 38 -20.98 29.36 24.61
N GLY A 39 -20.39 29.62 23.47
CA GLY A 39 -19.29 30.56 23.33
C GLY A 39 -19.26 31.15 21.93
N LEU A 40 -19.99 32.20 21.72
CA LEU A 40 -19.88 33.12 20.59
C LEU A 40 -18.50 33.78 20.60
N GLY A 41 -17.76 33.59 19.55
CA GLY A 41 -16.50 34.28 19.28
C GLY A 41 -16.38 34.59 17.81
N SER A 42 -16.93 35.74 17.44
CA SER A 42 -16.70 36.38 16.14
C SER A 42 -15.23 36.73 15.98
N GLY A 43 -14.62 36.37 14.87
CA GLY A 43 -13.29 36.81 14.50
C GLY A 43 -12.90 36.28 13.15
N ALA A 44 -13.37 36.90 12.09
CA ALA A 44 -12.75 36.80 10.78
C ALA A 44 -11.56 37.76 10.72
N PRO A 45 -10.46 37.34 10.10
CA PRO A 45 -9.78 38.23 9.19
C PRO A 45 -9.71 37.66 7.79
N SER A 46 -10.20 38.47 6.89
CA SER A 46 -9.94 38.42 5.47
C SER A 46 -8.44 38.43 5.21
N GLY A 47 -7.96 37.44 4.51
CA GLY A 47 -6.61 37.38 3.98
C GLY A 47 -6.66 36.72 2.61
N PHE A 48 -6.82 37.53 1.59
CA PHE A 48 -6.62 37.16 0.19
C PHE A 48 -5.17 36.71 0.01
N GLY A 49 -4.99 35.55 -0.48
CA GLY A 49 -3.71 35.02 -0.92
C GLY A 49 -3.96 33.89 -1.89
N ALA A 50 -4.39 34.22 -3.10
CA ALA A 50 -4.40 33.31 -4.20
C ALA A 50 -2.96 32.97 -4.56
N SER A 51 -2.55 31.75 -4.28
CA SER A 51 -1.45 31.13 -4.99
C SER A 51 -1.90 29.70 -5.25
N MET A 52 -2.44 29.51 -6.42
CA MET A 52 -2.57 28.21 -7.07
C MET A 52 -1.16 27.73 -7.40
N GLU A 53 -0.54 27.07 -6.48
CA GLU A 53 0.50 26.13 -6.82
C GLU A 53 -0.06 24.75 -6.55
N ALA A 54 -0.54 24.17 -7.63
CA ALA A 54 -0.81 22.75 -7.69
C ALA A 54 0.54 22.03 -7.58
N GLY A 55 1.16 22.12 -6.42
CA GLY A 55 2.24 21.26 -6.04
C GLY A 55 1.64 19.87 -5.85
N PHE A 56 1.72 19.06 -6.88
CA PHE A 56 1.59 17.64 -6.77
C PHE A 56 2.77 17.16 -5.91
N ALA A 57 2.63 17.33 -4.61
CA ALA A 57 3.54 16.73 -3.67
C ALA A 57 3.29 15.22 -3.73
N PRO A 58 4.28 14.40 -4.07
CA PRO A 58 4.16 12.97 -3.92
C PRO A 58 3.89 12.72 -2.44
N LYS A 59 2.68 12.27 -2.14
CA LYS A 59 2.30 11.85 -0.80
C LYS A 59 3.15 10.62 -0.47
N ALA A 60 4.26 10.83 0.20
CA ALA A 60 5.01 9.79 0.87
C ALA A 60 4.11 9.25 2.00
N ALA A 61 3.18 8.39 1.64
CA ALA A 61 2.29 7.74 2.55
C ALA A 61 2.92 6.43 2.99
N GLY A 62 3.52 6.47 4.15
CA GLY A 62 3.68 5.28 4.98
C GLY A 62 4.90 4.42 4.69
N GLY A 63 5.84 4.43 5.62
CA GLY A 63 6.87 3.42 5.83
C GLY A 63 7.67 3.04 4.59
N GLY A 64 8.82 3.58 4.40
CA GLY A 64 9.90 3.43 3.40
C GLY A 64 9.99 2.26 2.41
N HIS A 65 8.93 1.47 2.24
CA HIS A 65 8.94 0.24 1.44
C HIS A 65 8.09 0.32 0.17
N VAL A 66 7.31 1.38 0.00
CA VAL A 66 6.47 1.61 -1.19
C VAL A 66 6.72 3.03 -1.69
N VAL A 67 7.02 3.18 -2.97
CA VAL A 67 7.28 4.47 -3.61
C VAL A 67 6.52 4.56 -4.92
N ASP A 68 5.92 5.72 -5.18
CA ASP A 68 5.36 6.02 -6.50
C ASP A 68 6.49 6.55 -7.39
N VAL A 69 6.59 6.00 -8.59
CA VAL A 69 7.71 6.26 -9.51
C VAL A 69 7.19 6.83 -10.82
N THR A 70 7.82 7.88 -11.27
CA THR A 70 7.62 8.52 -12.58
C THR A 70 8.85 8.35 -13.45
N VAL A 71 8.76 8.75 -14.72
CA VAL A 71 9.91 8.74 -15.66
C VAL A 71 11.11 9.47 -15.06
N GLU A 72 10.86 10.63 -14.43
CA GLU A 72 11.92 11.48 -13.85
C GLU A 72 12.59 10.83 -12.64
N THR A 73 11.83 10.11 -11.82
CA THR A 73 12.33 9.49 -10.58
C THR A 73 12.78 8.05 -10.75
N PHE A 74 12.47 7.43 -11.89
CA PHE A 74 12.75 6.01 -12.15
C PHE A 74 14.21 5.63 -11.93
N ARG A 75 15.12 6.49 -12.42
CA ARG A 75 16.54 6.24 -12.27
C ARG A 75 16.96 6.16 -10.80
N ASP A 76 16.53 7.10 -10.00
CA ASP A 76 16.95 7.20 -8.61
C ASP A 76 16.23 6.16 -7.73
N GLU A 77 14.90 6.04 -7.90
CA GLU A 77 14.07 5.17 -7.07
C GLU A 77 14.16 3.69 -7.44
N VAL A 78 14.47 3.37 -8.68
CA VAL A 78 14.61 1.98 -9.14
C VAL A 78 16.07 1.63 -9.35
N VAL A 79 16.77 2.29 -10.27
CA VAL A 79 18.11 1.87 -10.70
C VAL A 79 19.15 2.09 -9.60
N GLU A 80 19.22 3.28 -9.03
CA GLU A 80 20.22 3.56 -7.97
C GLU A 80 19.88 2.84 -6.68
N ARG A 81 18.60 2.75 -6.34
CA ARG A 81 18.14 2.03 -5.14
C ARG A 81 18.38 0.53 -5.24
N SER A 82 18.23 -0.08 -6.42
CA SER A 82 18.43 -1.52 -6.63
C SER A 82 19.87 -1.99 -6.38
N LYS A 83 20.83 -1.09 -6.36
CA LYS A 83 22.23 -1.39 -6.01
C LYS A 83 22.40 -1.77 -4.54
N ARG A 84 21.43 -1.41 -3.68
CA ARG A 84 21.50 -1.60 -2.22
C ARG A 84 20.36 -2.42 -1.66
N THR A 85 19.21 -2.41 -2.32
CA THR A 85 17.98 -3.03 -1.85
C THR A 85 17.25 -3.66 -3.02
N LEU A 86 16.59 -4.79 -2.80
CA LEU A 86 15.74 -5.39 -3.82
C LEU A 86 14.56 -4.44 -4.12
N VAL A 87 14.41 -4.06 -5.38
CA VAL A 87 13.32 -3.22 -5.85
C VAL A 87 12.38 -4.06 -6.72
N LEU A 88 11.12 -4.13 -6.33
CA LEU A 88 10.05 -4.75 -7.11
C LEU A 88 9.30 -3.64 -7.84
N VAL A 89 9.30 -3.66 -9.17
CA VAL A 89 8.55 -2.70 -9.98
C VAL A 89 7.15 -3.26 -10.24
N ASP A 90 6.12 -2.54 -9.77
CA ASP A 90 4.71 -2.83 -9.99
C ASP A 90 4.17 -1.90 -11.09
N LEU A 91 3.97 -2.44 -12.28
CA LEU A 91 3.38 -1.72 -13.41
C LEU A 91 1.86 -1.85 -13.32
N TRP A 92 1.18 -0.77 -13.00
CA TRP A 92 -0.27 -0.77 -12.81
C TRP A 92 -0.97 0.29 -13.66
N ALA A 93 -2.28 0.15 -13.82
CA ALA A 93 -3.13 1.14 -14.47
C ALA A 93 -4.51 1.22 -13.80
N ALA A 94 -5.19 2.35 -13.96
CA ALA A 94 -6.51 2.57 -13.38
C ALA A 94 -7.58 1.59 -13.91
N TRP A 95 -7.45 1.13 -15.13
CA TRP A 95 -8.33 0.15 -15.78
C TRP A 95 -7.97 -1.31 -15.46
N CYS A 96 -6.81 -1.57 -14.86
CA CYS A 96 -6.37 -2.91 -14.50
C CYS A 96 -7.04 -3.36 -13.20
N GLY A 97 -8.12 -4.13 -13.29
CA GLY A 97 -8.83 -4.67 -12.13
C GLY A 97 -7.95 -5.51 -11.20
N PRO A 98 -7.23 -6.54 -11.73
CA PRO A 98 -6.33 -7.38 -10.92
C PRO A 98 -5.20 -6.60 -10.24
N CYS A 99 -4.67 -5.53 -10.85
CA CYS A 99 -3.62 -4.71 -10.27
C CYS A 99 -4.06 -4.03 -8.98
N LYS A 100 -5.34 -3.61 -8.91
CA LYS A 100 -5.92 -3.01 -7.71
C LYS A 100 -5.96 -3.95 -6.52
N THR A 101 -6.05 -5.25 -6.78
CA THR A 101 -6.01 -6.28 -5.73
C THR A 101 -4.56 -6.66 -5.38
N LEU A 102 -3.68 -6.68 -6.37
CA LEU A 102 -2.28 -7.04 -6.19
C LEU A 102 -1.51 -5.96 -5.40
N GLY A 103 -1.73 -4.68 -5.70
CA GLY A 103 -1.04 -3.57 -5.07
C GLY A 103 -1.01 -3.65 -3.54
N PRO A 104 -2.16 -3.70 -2.84
CA PRO A 104 -2.20 -3.83 -1.38
C PRO A 104 -1.49 -5.07 -0.85
N THR A 105 -1.50 -6.17 -1.61
CA THR A 105 -0.80 -7.41 -1.23
C THR A 105 0.72 -7.21 -1.27
N LEU A 106 1.24 -6.57 -2.32
CA LEU A 106 2.66 -6.24 -2.44
C LEU A 106 3.12 -5.28 -1.35
N GLU A 107 2.31 -4.26 -1.05
CA GLU A 107 2.57 -3.30 0.03
C GLU A 107 2.68 -3.99 1.39
N LYS A 108 1.76 -4.92 1.66
CA LYS A 108 1.80 -5.74 2.89
C LYS A 108 3.04 -6.60 2.96
N VAL A 109 3.39 -7.30 1.89
CA VAL A 109 4.60 -8.15 1.83
C VAL A 109 5.86 -7.31 2.04
N ALA A 110 5.96 -6.14 1.42
CA ALA A 110 7.10 -5.24 1.59
C ALA A 110 7.23 -4.76 3.04
N ALA A 111 6.12 -4.47 3.70
CA ALA A 111 6.09 -4.11 5.12
C ALA A 111 6.52 -5.27 6.01
N ASP A 112 6.01 -6.48 5.78
CA ASP A 112 6.36 -7.69 6.53
C ASP A 112 7.85 -8.05 6.40
N LEU A 113 8.45 -7.72 5.25
CA LEU A 113 9.89 -7.91 5.01
C LEU A 113 10.79 -6.82 5.63
N GLY A 114 10.21 -5.84 6.32
CA GLY A 114 10.93 -4.85 7.10
C GLY A 114 11.96 -4.02 6.30
N GLY A 115 11.64 -3.66 5.04
CA GLY A 115 12.50 -2.83 4.21
C GLY A 115 13.57 -3.56 3.40
N LYS A 116 13.57 -4.88 3.41
CA LYS A 116 14.44 -5.68 2.54
C LYS A 116 14.00 -5.62 1.08
N VAL A 117 12.76 -5.25 0.84
CA VAL A 117 12.16 -5.07 -0.49
C VAL A 117 11.45 -3.73 -0.53
N VAL A 118 11.65 -3.00 -1.61
CA VAL A 118 10.93 -1.76 -1.93
C VAL A 118 10.03 -2.02 -3.12
N VAL A 119 8.76 -1.66 -3.02
CA VAL A 119 7.81 -1.72 -4.12
C VAL A 119 7.77 -0.35 -4.81
N ALA A 120 8.23 -0.30 -6.05
CA ALA A 120 8.17 0.87 -6.91
C ALA A 120 6.92 0.77 -7.80
N LYS A 121 5.93 1.61 -7.53
CA LYS A 121 4.65 1.63 -8.28
C LYS A 121 4.76 2.59 -9.44
N VAL A 122 4.48 2.10 -10.64
CA VAL A 122 4.51 2.88 -11.88
C VAL A 122 3.14 2.83 -12.54
N ASP A 123 2.50 3.99 -12.67
CA ASP A 123 1.29 4.13 -13.48
C ASP A 123 1.70 4.18 -14.95
N VAL A 124 1.30 3.14 -15.73
CA VAL A 124 1.71 3.03 -17.14
C VAL A 124 0.98 4.02 -18.06
N ASP A 125 -0.17 4.52 -17.65
CA ASP A 125 -0.90 5.54 -18.42
C ASP A 125 -0.23 6.91 -18.26
N ALA A 126 0.30 7.19 -17.07
CA ALA A 126 1.03 8.42 -16.80
C ALA A 126 2.51 8.36 -17.26
N ASN A 127 3.08 7.16 -17.36
CA ASN A 127 4.49 6.93 -17.68
C ASN A 127 4.66 5.86 -18.78
N PRO A 128 4.14 6.08 -19.99
CA PRO A 128 4.19 5.08 -21.07
C PRO A 128 5.61 4.77 -21.54
N GLU A 129 6.58 5.61 -21.22
CA GLU A 129 7.98 5.43 -21.58
C GLU A 129 8.70 4.37 -20.72
N ILE A 130 8.11 4.00 -19.58
CA ILE A 130 8.65 2.97 -18.69
C ILE A 130 8.10 1.59 -19.04
N ALA A 131 6.88 1.52 -19.61
CA ALA A 131 6.13 0.28 -19.84
C ALA A 131 6.56 -0.51 -21.10
#